data_96f729e47dc79eba8ba495473ff0f4b9
#
_entry.id   96f729e47dc79eba8ba495473ff0f4b9
#
_cell.length_a   1.000
_cell.length_b   1.000
_cell.length_c   1.000
_cell.angle_alpha   90.00
_cell.angle_beta   90.00
_cell.angle_gamma   90.00
#
_symmetry.space_group_name_H-M   'P 1'
#
loop_
_entity.id
_entity.type
_entity.pdbx_description
1 polymer ?
#
loop_
_entity_poly.entity_id
_entity_poly.type
_entity_poly.pdbx_seq_one_letter_code
_entity_poly.pdbx_strand_id
1 'polypeptide(L)'
;MYNDFVNDPTLFEKNNVLYHYPINHDKLIIGKFCSIACGAKFLFNSANHTLSSLSTYPFPLFFEEWNLDKKNVAQSWDNKGDIIIGNDVWIGYEAVILAGVSIGDGAIIGARAVVTKDVPPYTIVGGVPAKSIKKRFSDETISSLLSIQWWNSVSYTH
;
A
#
# COMPACT_ATOMS: atom_id res chain seq x y z
N MET A 1 -14.41 2.71 -2.99
CA MET A 1 -14.74 2.57 -4.44
C MET A 1 -13.44 2.46 -5.23
N TYR A 2 -13.32 1.48 -6.09
CA TYR A 2 -12.29 1.39 -7.11
C TYR A 2 -12.93 1.66 -8.46
N ASN A 3 -12.27 2.45 -9.29
CA ASN A 3 -12.73 2.73 -10.65
C ASN A 3 -11.56 2.57 -11.62
N ASP A 4 -11.77 1.75 -12.64
CA ASP A 4 -10.80 1.51 -13.69
C ASP A 4 -11.49 1.60 -15.06
N PHE A 5 -11.00 2.48 -15.93
CA PHE A 5 -11.53 2.68 -17.28
C PHE A 5 -10.75 1.88 -18.34
N VAL A 6 -9.66 1.24 -17.95
CA VAL A 6 -8.75 0.51 -18.83
C VAL A 6 -8.87 -1.00 -18.62
N ASN A 7 -9.01 -1.41 -17.35
CA ASN A 7 -9.07 -2.82 -16.96
C ASN A 7 -10.42 -3.15 -16.33
N ASP A 8 -10.75 -4.43 -16.26
CA ASP A 8 -11.92 -4.90 -15.53
C ASP A 8 -11.80 -4.57 -14.02
N PRO A 9 -12.67 -3.72 -13.46
CA PRO A 9 -12.58 -3.32 -12.06
C PRO A 9 -12.86 -4.47 -11.08
N THR A 10 -13.46 -5.56 -11.52
CA THR A 10 -13.69 -6.76 -10.70
C THR A 10 -12.40 -7.53 -10.43
N LEU A 11 -11.35 -7.27 -11.20
CA LEU A 11 -10.03 -7.90 -11.09
C LEU A 11 -9.04 -7.02 -10.32
N PHE A 12 -9.50 -6.30 -9.29
CA PHE A 12 -8.68 -5.37 -8.50
C PHE A 12 -7.38 -6.00 -8.02
N GLU A 13 -7.43 -7.17 -7.40
CA GLU A 13 -6.24 -7.84 -6.89
C GLU A 13 -5.23 -8.11 -8.00
N LYS A 14 -5.67 -8.69 -9.12
CA LYS A 14 -4.82 -8.98 -10.27
C LYS A 14 -4.21 -7.72 -10.89
N ASN A 15 -4.99 -6.65 -10.97
CA ASN A 15 -4.59 -5.43 -11.67
C ASN A 15 -3.71 -4.51 -10.82
N ASN A 16 -3.90 -4.50 -9.50
CA ASN A 16 -3.38 -3.46 -8.62
C ASN A 16 -2.41 -3.97 -7.54
N VAL A 17 -2.48 -5.27 -7.19
CA VAL A 17 -1.64 -5.87 -6.14
C VAL A 17 -0.52 -6.67 -6.79
N LEU A 18 0.73 -6.20 -6.62
CA LEU A 18 1.89 -6.76 -7.31
C LEU A 18 2.89 -7.34 -6.32
N TYR A 19 3.52 -8.45 -6.73
CA TYR A 19 4.56 -9.14 -5.94
C TYR A 19 4.08 -9.62 -4.57
N HIS A 20 2.79 -9.96 -4.48
CA HIS A 20 2.16 -10.49 -3.28
C HIS A 20 2.12 -12.01 -3.34
N TYR A 21 3.01 -12.68 -2.61
CA TYR A 21 3.11 -14.13 -2.58
C TYR A 21 2.85 -14.67 -1.17
N PRO A 22 2.13 -15.80 -1.04
CA PRO A 22 1.72 -16.36 0.26
C PRO A 22 2.86 -16.61 1.24
N ILE A 23 4.08 -16.83 0.73
CA ILE A 23 5.28 -17.09 1.55
C ILE A 23 5.62 -15.94 2.51
N ASN A 24 5.20 -14.71 2.20
CA ASN A 24 5.49 -13.54 3.04
C ASN A 24 4.52 -13.37 4.20
N HIS A 25 3.34 -13.98 4.11
CA HIS A 25 2.23 -13.79 5.06
C HIS A 25 1.82 -12.31 5.25
N ASP A 26 2.23 -11.42 4.35
CA ASP A 26 1.86 -10.01 4.34
C ASP A 26 0.44 -9.81 3.74
N LYS A 27 -0.22 -8.71 4.11
CA LYS A 27 -1.61 -8.44 3.77
C LYS A 27 -1.79 -7.03 3.22
N LEU A 28 -2.77 -6.89 2.32
CA LEU A 28 -3.37 -5.61 1.98
C LEU A 28 -4.63 -5.43 2.80
N ILE A 29 -4.64 -4.44 3.68
CA ILE A 29 -5.79 -4.10 4.52
C ILE A 29 -6.30 -2.74 4.06
N ILE A 30 -7.57 -2.66 3.64
CA ILE A 30 -8.21 -1.42 3.18
C ILE A 30 -9.44 -1.15 4.03
N GLY A 31 -9.48 0.03 4.64
CA GLY A 31 -10.60 0.49 5.45
C GLY A 31 -11.84 0.85 4.64
N LYS A 32 -12.83 1.39 5.32
CA LYS A 32 -14.13 1.76 4.75
C LYS A 32 -14.04 3.07 3.97
N PHE A 33 -14.94 3.26 3.00
CA PHE A 33 -15.14 4.51 2.25
C PHE A 33 -13.92 5.01 1.46
N CYS A 34 -12.93 4.15 1.19
CA CYS A 34 -11.79 4.50 0.36
C CYS A 34 -12.17 4.70 -1.10
N SER A 35 -11.53 5.67 -1.75
CA SER A 35 -11.60 5.91 -3.19
C SER A 35 -10.24 5.63 -3.81
N ILE A 36 -10.17 4.63 -4.69
CA ILE A 36 -8.93 4.21 -5.34
C ILE A 36 -9.08 4.43 -6.84
N ALA A 37 -8.23 5.28 -7.39
CA ALA A 37 -8.27 5.61 -8.81
C ALA A 37 -7.60 4.53 -9.66
N CYS A 38 -7.91 4.56 -10.95
CA CYS A 38 -7.33 3.71 -11.97
C CYS A 38 -5.80 3.71 -11.93
N GLY A 39 -5.21 2.55 -12.11
CA GLY A 39 -3.76 2.37 -12.20
C GLY A 39 -2.99 2.45 -10.90
N ALA A 40 -3.65 2.71 -9.75
CA ALA A 40 -2.98 2.65 -8.45
C ALA A 40 -2.36 1.26 -8.22
N LYS A 41 -1.15 1.19 -7.66
CA LYS A 41 -0.41 -0.06 -7.44
C LYS A 41 0.01 -0.20 -5.98
N PHE A 42 -0.10 -1.44 -5.48
CA PHE A 42 0.36 -1.85 -4.16
C PHE A 42 1.49 -2.85 -4.36
N LEU A 43 2.73 -2.41 -4.12
CA LEU A 43 3.93 -3.23 -4.32
C LEU A 43 4.32 -3.92 -3.02
N PHE A 44 4.17 -5.23 -3.00
CA PHE A 44 4.47 -6.05 -1.83
C PHE A 44 5.95 -6.46 -1.74
N ASN A 45 6.28 -7.15 -0.67
CA ASN A 45 7.65 -7.41 -0.25
C ASN A 45 8.50 -8.15 -1.27
N SER A 46 7.91 -9.02 -2.10
CA SER A 46 8.68 -9.74 -3.14
C SER A 46 9.13 -8.86 -4.32
N ALA A 47 8.75 -7.56 -4.33
CA ALA A 47 9.35 -6.56 -5.21
C ALA A 47 10.71 -6.05 -4.71
N ASN A 48 11.07 -6.33 -3.46
CA ASN A 48 12.33 -5.91 -2.85
C ASN A 48 13.41 -6.97 -3.05
N HIS A 49 14.65 -6.53 -3.01
CA HIS A 49 15.80 -7.41 -2.88
C HIS A 49 16.50 -7.15 -1.54
N THR A 50 17.11 -8.19 -0.95
CA THR A 50 17.85 -8.04 0.29
C THR A 50 19.06 -7.14 0.09
N LEU A 51 19.11 -6.02 0.83
CA LEU A 51 20.18 -5.02 0.72
C LEU A 51 21.45 -5.40 1.48
N SER A 52 21.34 -6.27 2.48
CA SER A 52 22.46 -6.76 3.29
C SER A 52 23.24 -7.90 2.63
N SER A 53 22.77 -8.43 1.51
CA SER A 53 23.46 -9.47 0.75
C SER A 53 24.63 -8.89 -0.05
N LEU A 54 25.67 -9.70 -0.29
CA LEU A 54 26.78 -9.33 -1.17
C LEU A 54 26.32 -9.01 -2.60
N SER A 55 25.28 -9.67 -3.06
CA SER A 55 24.67 -9.45 -4.38
C SER A 55 23.18 -9.18 -4.23
N THR A 56 22.63 -8.26 -5.03
CA THR A 56 21.19 -8.04 -5.15
C THR A 56 20.50 -9.09 -6.03
N TYR A 57 21.25 -9.98 -6.67
CA TYR A 57 20.66 -11.09 -7.43
C TYR A 57 20.02 -12.10 -6.48
N PRO A 58 18.75 -12.49 -6.72
CA PRO A 58 18.00 -13.29 -5.77
C PRO A 58 18.32 -14.79 -5.93
N PHE A 59 19.56 -15.20 -5.67
CA PHE A 59 20.01 -16.60 -5.79
C PHE A 59 19.08 -17.60 -5.09
N PRO A 60 18.56 -17.34 -3.87
CA PRO A 60 17.70 -18.30 -3.22
C PRO A 60 16.37 -18.56 -3.95
N LEU A 61 15.93 -17.64 -4.81
CA LEU A 61 14.72 -17.83 -5.63
C LEU A 61 14.93 -18.93 -6.68
N PHE A 62 16.16 -19.07 -7.17
CA PHE A 62 16.60 -20.09 -8.14
C PHE A 62 17.33 -21.25 -7.45
N PHE A 63 16.75 -21.70 -6.34
CA PHE A 63 17.39 -22.66 -5.44
C PHE A 63 17.77 -24.00 -6.12
N GLU A 64 17.00 -24.46 -7.10
CA GLU A 64 17.30 -25.70 -7.83
C GLU A 64 18.53 -25.54 -8.72
N GLU A 65 18.65 -24.44 -9.45
CA GLU A 65 19.76 -24.15 -10.35
C GLU A 65 21.10 -23.99 -9.61
N TRP A 66 21.03 -23.44 -8.39
CA TRP A 66 22.21 -23.16 -7.56
C TRP A 66 22.42 -24.16 -6.44
N ASN A 67 21.64 -25.27 -6.45
CA ASN A 67 21.71 -26.32 -5.44
C ASN A 67 21.61 -25.77 -4.00
N LEU A 68 20.69 -24.86 -3.77
CA LEU A 68 20.41 -24.23 -2.49
C LEU A 68 19.18 -24.87 -1.84
N ASP A 69 19.04 -24.70 -0.53
CA ASP A 69 17.86 -25.18 0.19
C ASP A 69 16.65 -24.29 -0.08
N LYS A 70 15.53 -24.88 -0.51
CA LYS A 70 14.25 -24.19 -0.76
C LYS A 70 13.79 -23.31 0.40
N LYS A 71 14.10 -23.67 1.66
CA LYS A 71 13.77 -22.87 2.83
C LYS A 71 14.38 -21.47 2.82
N ASN A 72 15.45 -21.25 2.03
CA ASN A 72 16.13 -19.97 1.92
C ASN A 72 15.44 -18.99 0.94
N VAL A 73 14.41 -19.41 0.20
CA VAL A 73 13.71 -18.57 -0.78
C VAL A 73 13.21 -17.27 -0.16
N ALA A 74 12.65 -17.32 1.06
CA ALA A 74 12.19 -16.12 1.78
C ALA A 74 13.32 -15.13 2.16
N GLN A 75 14.59 -15.54 2.04
CA GLN A 75 15.74 -14.66 2.27
C GLN A 75 16.13 -13.84 1.03
N SER A 76 15.44 -14.03 -0.10
CA SER A 76 15.71 -13.29 -1.34
C SER A 76 15.31 -11.82 -1.25
N TRP A 77 14.50 -11.44 -0.27
CA TRP A 77 14.00 -10.07 -0.09
C TRP A 77 13.78 -9.74 1.40
N ASP A 78 13.79 -8.43 1.67
CA ASP A 78 13.47 -7.90 3.00
C ASP A 78 11.97 -7.76 3.17
N ASN A 79 11.39 -8.41 4.19
CA ASN A 79 9.96 -8.29 4.51
C ASN A 79 9.72 -7.06 5.39
N LYS A 80 8.97 -6.09 4.87
CA LYS A 80 8.61 -4.84 5.57
C LYS A 80 7.21 -4.88 6.19
N GLY A 81 6.49 -5.97 6.05
CA GLY A 81 5.14 -6.16 6.60
C GLY A 81 4.02 -5.72 5.66
N ASP A 82 2.84 -5.57 6.26
CA ASP A 82 1.58 -5.29 5.59
C ASP A 82 1.54 -3.91 4.93
N ILE A 83 0.63 -3.74 3.95
CA ILE A 83 0.17 -2.42 3.50
C ILE A 83 -1.18 -2.17 4.16
N ILE A 84 -1.29 -1.09 4.94
CA ILE A 84 -2.50 -0.74 5.68
C ILE A 84 -3.03 0.60 5.19
N ILE A 85 -4.25 0.58 4.67
CA ILE A 85 -4.98 1.77 4.24
C ILE A 85 -6.12 2.01 5.22
N GLY A 86 -6.13 3.16 5.88
CA GLY A 86 -7.18 3.56 6.81
C GLY A 86 -8.53 3.78 6.13
N ASN A 87 -9.44 4.44 6.83
CA ASN A 87 -10.77 4.77 6.33
C ASN A 87 -10.78 6.13 5.61
N ASP A 88 -11.73 6.34 4.69
CA ASP A 88 -11.88 7.63 3.95
C ASP A 88 -10.61 8.08 3.22
N VAL A 89 -9.79 7.14 2.78
CA VAL A 89 -8.54 7.45 2.05
C VAL A 89 -8.82 7.61 0.56
N TRP A 90 -8.27 8.66 -0.03
CA TRP A 90 -8.28 8.84 -1.47
C TRP A 90 -6.90 8.58 -2.06
N ILE A 91 -6.79 7.57 -2.92
CA ILE A 91 -5.58 7.22 -3.66
C ILE A 91 -5.76 7.68 -5.10
N GLY A 92 -4.91 8.61 -5.51
CA GLY A 92 -4.93 9.23 -6.84
C GLY A 92 -4.48 8.30 -7.96
N TYR A 93 -4.71 8.73 -9.19
CA TYR A 93 -4.39 8.03 -10.42
C TYR A 93 -2.91 7.60 -10.49
N GLU A 94 -2.67 6.33 -10.80
CA GLU A 94 -1.34 5.73 -10.93
C GLU A 94 -0.41 5.93 -9.71
N ALA A 95 -0.94 6.17 -8.52
CA ALA A 95 -0.12 6.22 -7.31
C ALA A 95 0.42 4.82 -6.97
N VAL A 96 1.62 4.78 -6.38
CA VAL A 96 2.31 3.54 -6.00
C VAL A 96 2.52 3.54 -4.49
N ILE A 97 2.03 2.51 -3.82
CA ILE A 97 2.19 2.30 -2.37
C ILE A 97 3.16 1.14 -2.15
N LEU A 98 4.24 1.37 -1.41
CA LEU A 98 5.24 0.35 -1.15
C LEU A 98 4.90 -0.51 0.08
N ALA A 99 5.49 -1.70 0.14
CA ALA A 99 5.36 -2.63 1.26
C ALA A 99 5.70 -1.99 2.60
N GLY A 100 4.95 -2.37 3.64
CA GLY A 100 5.12 -1.90 5.01
C GLY A 100 4.58 -0.50 5.30
N VAL A 101 3.93 0.15 4.32
CA VAL A 101 3.37 1.50 4.49
C VAL A 101 1.99 1.45 5.12
N SER A 102 1.78 2.30 6.13
CA SER A 102 0.47 2.60 6.72
C SER A 102 0.00 3.99 6.31
N ILE A 103 -1.22 4.08 5.77
CA ILE A 103 -1.87 5.33 5.38
C ILE A 103 -3.02 5.60 6.34
N GLY A 104 -2.95 6.71 7.08
CA GLY A 104 -3.92 7.09 8.09
C GLY A 104 -5.28 7.49 7.51
N ASP A 105 -6.31 7.43 8.35
CA ASP A 105 -7.69 7.79 8.00
C ASP A 105 -7.77 9.18 7.36
N GLY A 106 -8.58 9.30 6.32
CA GLY A 106 -8.81 10.57 5.65
C GLY A 106 -7.62 11.13 4.85
N ALA A 107 -6.53 10.39 4.70
CA ALA A 107 -5.38 10.84 3.91
C ALA A 107 -5.68 10.90 2.40
N ILE A 108 -4.93 11.73 1.69
CA ILE A 108 -5.02 11.85 0.23
C ILE A 108 -3.64 11.61 -0.36
N ILE A 109 -3.57 10.66 -1.29
CA ILE A 109 -2.37 10.37 -2.06
C ILE A 109 -2.52 10.99 -3.45
N GLY A 110 -1.66 11.93 -3.79
CA GLY A 110 -1.67 12.59 -5.09
C GLY A 110 -1.44 11.63 -6.25
N ALA A 111 -1.94 12.00 -7.43
CA ALA A 111 -1.72 11.21 -8.65
C ALA A 111 -0.22 11.00 -8.90
N ARG A 112 0.16 9.77 -9.31
CA ARG A 112 1.54 9.36 -9.58
C ARG A 112 2.54 9.52 -8.42
N ALA A 113 2.04 9.69 -7.19
CA ALA A 113 2.91 9.70 -6.01
C ALA A 113 3.46 8.30 -5.73
N VAL A 114 4.70 8.23 -5.27
CA VAL A 114 5.31 6.99 -4.78
C VAL A 114 5.47 7.07 -3.27
N VAL A 115 4.58 6.39 -2.55
CA VAL A 115 4.52 6.41 -1.08
C VAL A 115 5.47 5.37 -0.51
N THR A 116 6.54 5.85 0.12
CA THR A 116 7.64 5.02 0.65
C THR A 116 7.68 5.00 2.18
N LYS A 117 6.82 5.79 2.85
CA LYS A 117 6.74 5.93 4.31
C LYS A 117 5.29 6.13 4.72
N ASP A 118 5.02 5.91 6.00
CA ASP A 118 3.71 6.12 6.58
C ASP A 118 3.19 7.54 6.35
N VAL A 119 1.89 7.64 6.13
CA VAL A 119 1.17 8.90 5.90
C VAL A 119 0.25 9.15 7.09
N PRO A 120 0.43 10.27 7.82
CA PRO A 120 -0.44 10.61 8.94
C PRO A 120 -1.90 10.82 8.50
N PRO A 121 -2.87 10.64 9.41
CA PRO A 121 -4.27 10.91 9.14
C PRO A 121 -4.51 12.31 8.56
N TYR A 122 -5.49 12.43 7.67
CA TYR A 122 -5.92 13.69 7.06
C TYR A 122 -4.79 14.52 6.42
N THR A 123 -3.71 13.84 6.01
CA THR A 123 -2.55 14.47 5.35
C THR A 123 -2.62 14.23 3.84
N ILE A 124 -2.34 15.28 3.08
CA ILE A 124 -2.19 15.22 1.63
C ILE A 124 -0.70 15.05 1.31
N VAL A 125 -0.37 13.99 0.60
CA VAL A 125 1.00 13.73 0.13
C VAL A 125 1.06 13.64 -1.39
N GLY A 126 2.22 13.93 -1.95
CA GLY A 126 2.46 13.84 -3.40
C GLY A 126 3.93 13.81 -3.76
N GLY A 127 4.22 13.47 -5.00
CA GLY A 127 5.58 13.43 -5.54
C GLY A 127 6.28 12.07 -5.44
N VAL A 128 7.53 12.02 -5.88
CA VAL A 128 8.39 10.84 -5.91
C VAL A 128 9.76 11.17 -5.30
N PRO A 129 10.09 10.69 -4.09
CA PRO A 129 9.18 10.03 -3.15
C PRO A 129 8.11 10.98 -2.62
N ALA A 130 6.95 10.45 -2.21
CA ALA A 130 5.85 11.24 -1.70
C ALA A 130 6.26 11.98 -0.42
N LYS A 131 5.90 13.26 -0.39
CA LYS A 131 6.12 14.14 0.76
C LYS A 131 4.82 14.82 1.15
N SER A 132 4.69 15.19 2.43
CA SER A 132 3.55 15.95 2.92
C SER A 132 3.48 17.31 2.21
N ILE A 133 2.30 17.62 1.68
CA ILE A 133 1.98 18.91 1.06
C ILE A 133 1.30 19.79 2.10
N LYS A 134 0.23 19.29 2.72
CA LYS A 134 -0.52 19.95 3.79
C LYS A 134 -1.45 18.99 4.52
N LYS A 135 -1.95 19.38 5.67
CA LYS A 135 -3.11 18.75 6.32
C LYS A 135 -4.41 19.24 5.70
N ARG A 136 -5.44 18.41 5.69
CA ARG A 136 -6.79 18.76 5.20
C ARG A 136 -7.48 19.76 6.13
N PHE A 137 -7.24 19.64 7.43
CA PHE A 137 -7.89 20.39 8.50
C PHE A 137 -6.89 20.77 9.58
N SER A 138 -7.32 21.60 10.57
CA SER A 138 -6.55 21.89 11.78
C SER A 138 -6.37 20.63 12.65
N ASP A 139 -5.39 20.64 13.54
CA ASP A 139 -5.12 19.50 14.41
C ASP A 139 -6.28 19.19 15.36
N GLU A 140 -7.00 20.21 15.82
CA GLU A 140 -8.20 20.05 16.65
C GLU A 140 -9.32 19.37 15.86
N THR A 141 -9.53 19.78 14.61
CA THR A 141 -10.54 19.17 13.73
C THR A 141 -10.18 17.71 13.42
N ILE A 142 -8.90 17.44 13.11
CA ILE A 142 -8.42 16.08 12.87
C ILE A 142 -8.65 15.18 14.08
N SER A 143 -8.30 15.66 15.27
CA SER A 143 -8.51 14.95 16.53
C SER A 143 -10.00 14.61 16.75
N SER A 144 -10.88 15.58 16.49
CA SER A 144 -12.33 15.39 16.60
C SER A 144 -12.84 14.35 15.60
N LEU A 145 -12.42 14.43 14.34
CA LEU A 145 -12.82 13.47 13.29
C LEU A 145 -12.36 12.05 13.60
N LEU A 146 -11.14 11.88 14.10
CA LEU A 146 -10.62 10.57 14.53
C LEU A 146 -11.38 10.01 15.74
N SER A 147 -11.87 10.88 16.63
CA SER A 147 -12.70 10.48 17.77
C SER A 147 -14.12 10.07 17.34
N ILE A 148 -14.73 10.80 16.42
CA ILE A 148 -16.10 10.55 15.92
C ILE A 148 -16.15 9.25 15.13
N GLN A 149 -15.13 8.93 14.34
CA GLN A 149 -15.08 7.73 13.47
C GLN A 149 -16.39 7.54 12.66
N TRP A 150 -16.81 8.58 11.95
CA TRP A 150 -18.09 8.63 11.25
C TRP A 150 -18.35 7.43 10.33
N TRP A 151 -17.30 6.81 9.80
CA TRP A 151 -17.37 5.59 8.98
C TRP A 151 -17.90 4.35 9.72
N ASN A 152 -18.01 4.40 11.05
CA ASN A 152 -18.65 3.37 11.85
C ASN A 152 -20.14 3.65 12.12
N SER A 153 -20.58 4.88 11.88
CA SER A 153 -21.98 5.32 12.13
C SER A 153 -22.88 5.16 10.89
N VAL A 154 -22.29 4.94 9.70
CA VAL A 154 -23.02 4.78 8.45
C VAL A 154 -23.42 3.31 8.28
N SER A 155 -24.73 3.02 8.35
CA SER A 155 -25.27 1.70 8.03
C SER A 155 -25.30 1.49 6.52
N TYR A 156 -24.71 0.39 6.04
CA TYR A 156 -24.80 -0.07 4.64
C TYR A 156 -26.15 -0.77 4.37
N THR A 157 -27.25 -0.23 4.85
CA THR A 157 -28.57 -0.74 4.48
C THR A 157 -28.95 -0.18 3.10
N HIS A 158 -28.62 -0.93 2.06
CA HIS A 158 -29.20 -0.80 0.74
C HIS A 158 -29.70 -2.14 0.27
#